data_49e05eea176162980aa48a0b371a2b7e
#
_entry.id   49e05eea176162980aa48a0b371a2b7e
#
_cell.length_a   1.000
_cell.length_b   1.000
_cell.length_c   1.000
_cell.angle_alpha   90.00
_cell.angle_beta   90.00
_cell.angle_gamma   90.00
#
_symmetry.space_group_name_H-M   'P 1'
#
loop_
_entity.id
_entity.type
_entity.pdbx_description
1 polymer ?
#
loop_
_entity_poly.entity_id
_entity_poly.type
_entity_poly.pdbx_seq_one_letter_code
_entity_poly.pdbx_strand_id
1 'polypeptide(L)'
;MNSLKKDYRKLYHIQDKFLSWWGNLGLPFYLTGGTALGRFYLNHRCSEDLDFFVNRDPFFPRYIEEIKNAIERHFRVNLQQALFTDDFSRIFITEDDLSLKIEFVNDVSYRSGNTVSYYFGLLDTPLNILSNKLNAIISRDEPKDIFDIVYIAVNYSFNWQVVFAEAKQKAVINEIDVEERLWNFPLSLLENIDWNIESVDLDYFNRVLRKIADDFLLGNDNSVCIKDSPITEAKPL
;
A
#
# COMPACT_ATOMS: atom_id res chain seq x y z
N MET A 1 19.43 3.77 23.34
CA MET A 1 17.99 3.98 23.66
C MET A 1 17.25 2.85 23.00
N ASN A 2 16.66 1.91 23.77
CA ASN A 2 15.80 0.88 23.21
C ASN A 2 14.58 1.57 22.62
N SER A 3 14.45 1.63 21.31
CA SER A 3 13.16 1.93 20.70
C SER A 3 12.22 0.80 21.11
N LEU A 4 11.15 1.12 21.82
CA LEU A 4 10.09 0.16 22.11
C LEU A 4 9.64 -0.40 20.77
N LYS A 5 9.88 -1.69 20.51
CA LYS A 5 9.34 -2.37 19.34
C LYS A 5 7.84 -2.13 19.30
N LYS A 6 7.35 -1.59 18.20
CA LYS A 6 5.93 -1.30 18.03
C LYS A 6 5.11 -2.58 18.22
N ASP A 7 4.08 -2.51 19.07
CA ASP A 7 3.20 -3.67 19.32
C ASP A 7 2.17 -3.79 18.19
N TYR A 8 2.57 -4.42 17.08
CA TYR A 8 1.70 -4.62 15.92
C TYR A 8 0.45 -5.44 16.21
N ARG A 9 0.45 -6.29 17.23
CA ARG A 9 -0.76 -7.05 17.60
C ARG A 9 -1.86 -6.13 18.10
N LYS A 10 -1.49 -5.18 18.96
CA LYS A 10 -2.45 -4.19 19.48
C LYS A 10 -2.90 -3.26 18.36
N LEU A 11 -1.97 -2.81 17.51
CA LEU A 11 -2.30 -1.96 16.37
C LEU A 11 -3.27 -2.66 15.41
N TYR A 12 -3.03 -3.93 15.09
CA TYR A 12 -3.93 -4.72 14.24
C TYR A 12 -5.30 -4.92 14.87
N HIS A 13 -5.37 -5.03 16.20
CA HIS A 13 -6.66 -5.06 16.89
C HIS A 13 -7.47 -3.78 16.66
N ILE A 14 -6.81 -2.61 16.69
CA ILE A 14 -7.47 -1.32 16.39
C ILE A 14 -7.88 -1.27 14.92
N GLN A 15 -7.00 -1.69 14.01
CA GLN A 15 -7.33 -1.79 12.57
C GLN A 15 -8.54 -2.69 12.34
N ASP A 16 -8.61 -3.87 12.97
CA ASP A 16 -9.72 -4.80 12.80
C ASP A 16 -11.06 -4.24 13.33
N LYS A 17 -11.01 -3.56 14.48
CA LYS A 17 -12.19 -2.83 14.99
C LYS A 17 -12.67 -1.79 13.99
N PHE A 18 -11.73 -1.01 13.44
CA PHE A 18 -12.06 0.02 12.47
C PHE A 18 -12.62 -0.59 11.19
N LEU A 19 -11.99 -1.60 10.61
CA LEU A 19 -12.43 -2.26 9.38
C LEU A 19 -13.81 -2.91 9.55
N SER A 20 -14.08 -3.52 10.69
CA SER A 20 -15.40 -4.09 10.99
C SER A 20 -16.50 -3.04 11.07
N TRP A 21 -16.21 -1.88 11.67
CA TRP A 21 -17.13 -0.74 11.69
C TRP A 21 -17.29 -0.13 10.30
N TRP A 22 -16.18 0.05 9.57
CA TRP A 22 -16.12 0.63 8.23
C TRP A 22 -17.03 -0.10 7.23
N GLY A 23 -17.04 -1.42 7.27
CA GLY A 23 -17.87 -2.25 6.39
C GLY A 23 -19.38 -1.96 6.47
N ASN A 24 -19.85 -1.35 7.58
CA ASN A 24 -21.26 -1.00 7.74
C ASN A 24 -21.62 0.36 7.12
N LEU A 25 -20.65 1.16 6.70
CA LEU A 25 -20.94 2.48 6.11
C LEU A 25 -21.33 2.38 4.63
N GLY A 26 -20.91 1.33 3.93
CA GLY A 26 -21.24 1.14 2.51
C GLY A 26 -20.67 2.21 1.58
N LEU A 27 -19.58 2.88 1.98
CA LEU A 27 -18.92 3.92 1.20
C LEU A 27 -18.05 3.31 0.08
N PRO A 28 -17.84 4.03 -1.05
CA PRO A 28 -17.21 3.46 -2.25
C PRO A 28 -15.68 3.36 -2.19
N PHE A 29 -15.08 3.69 -1.07
CA PHE A 29 -13.62 3.61 -0.93
C PHE A 29 -13.13 2.17 -0.92
N TYR A 30 -11.97 1.93 -1.50
CA TYR A 30 -11.23 0.68 -1.38
C TYR A 30 -9.99 0.85 -0.50
N LEU A 31 -9.72 -0.13 0.36
CA LEU A 31 -8.49 -0.20 1.14
C LEU A 31 -7.33 -0.57 0.21
N THR A 32 -6.24 0.20 0.24
CA THR A 32 -5.07 0.03 -0.62
C THR A 32 -3.74 0.10 0.16
N GLY A 33 -2.63 0.25 -0.54
CA GLY A 33 -1.32 0.49 0.04
C GLY A 33 -0.71 -0.69 0.78
N GLY A 34 0.16 -0.36 1.73
CA GLY A 34 0.95 -1.36 2.47
C GLY A 34 0.10 -2.28 3.33
N THR A 35 -0.98 -1.79 3.92
CA THR A 35 -1.87 -2.61 4.74
C THR A 35 -2.69 -3.58 3.90
N ALA A 36 -3.23 -3.14 2.76
CA ALA A 36 -3.91 -4.02 1.83
C ALA A 36 -2.99 -5.16 1.39
N LEU A 37 -1.78 -4.83 0.94
CA LEU A 37 -0.81 -5.82 0.47
C LEU A 37 -0.30 -6.72 1.61
N GLY A 38 0.14 -6.13 2.72
CA GLY A 38 0.80 -6.85 3.81
C GLY A 38 -0.13 -7.75 4.61
N ARG A 39 -1.39 -7.32 4.86
CA ARG A 39 -2.31 -8.09 5.69
C ARG A 39 -3.21 -9.04 4.92
N PHE A 40 -3.54 -8.70 3.68
CA PHE A 40 -4.59 -9.42 2.94
C PHE A 40 -4.10 -10.17 1.70
N TYR A 41 -2.81 -10.06 1.34
CA TYR A 41 -2.25 -10.81 0.20
C TYR A 41 -0.96 -11.55 0.53
N LEU A 42 0.06 -10.88 1.06
CA LEU A 42 1.41 -11.45 1.10
C LEU A 42 1.91 -11.83 2.49
N ASN A 43 1.37 -11.22 3.53
CA ASN A 43 1.84 -11.37 4.92
C ASN A 43 3.38 -11.24 5.06
N HIS A 44 3.98 -10.33 4.28
CA HIS A 44 5.43 -10.18 4.15
C HIS A 44 6.02 -9.16 5.12
N ARG A 45 5.22 -8.20 5.56
CA ARG A 45 5.60 -7.17 6.52
C ARG A 45 4.41 -6.62 7.29
N CYS A 46 4.72 -5.97 8.39
CA CYS A 46 3.73 -5.19 9.14
C CYS A 46 3.42 -3.85 8.44
N SER A 47 2.21 -3.34 8.63
CA SER A 47 1.77 -2.04 8.14
C SER A 47 0.93 -1.32 9.18
N GLU A 48 1.14 0.00 9.29
CA GLU A 48 0.65 0.79 10.40
C GLU A 48 -0.64 1.53 10.10
N ASP A 49 -0.76 2.00 8.86
CA ASP A 49 -1.79 2.93 8.43
C ASP A 49 -2.91 2.23 7.68
N LEU A 50 -4.07 2.88 7.58
CA LEU A 50 -5.13 2.45 6.67
C LEU A 50 -5.32 3.53 5.60
N ASP A 51 -5.11 3.14 4.35
CA ASP A 51 -5.23 4.01 3.18
C ASP A 51 -6.48 3.63 2.37
N PHE A 52 -7.45 4.53 2.32
CA PHE A 52 -8.71 4.35 1.60
C PHE A 52 -8.80 5.30 0.42
N PHE A 53 -8.97 4.75 -0.78
CA PHE A 53 -8.98 5.53 -2.01
C PHE A 53 -10.33 5.43 -2.73
N VAL A 54 -10.69 6.53 -3.40
CA VAL A 54 -11.67 6.58 -4.51
C VAL A 54 -10.98 7.26 -5.69
N ASN A 55 -11.52 7.13 -6.91
CA ASN A 55 -10.91 7.66 -8.10
C ASN A 55 -11.77 8.78 -8.69
N ARG A 56 -11.34 10.03 -8.50
CA ARG A 56 -11.95 11.28 -8.99
C ARG A 56 -13.47 11.32 -8.77
N ASP A 57 -13.87 10.94 -7.57
CA ASP A 57 -15.28 10.92 -7.18
C ASP A 57 -15.73 12.32 -6.70
N PRO A 58 -16.71 12.96 -7.37
CA PRO A 58 -17.18 14.30 -7.02
C PRO A 58 -17.89 14.35 -5.66
N PHE A 59 -18.28 13.21 -5.10
CA PHE A 59 -18.94 13.12 -3.80
C PHE A 59 -17.96 12.91 -2.64
N PHE A 60 -16.64 12.89 -2.91
CA PHE A 60 -15.63 12.71 -1.86
C PHE A 60 -15.83 13.62 -0.65
N PRO A 61 -16.05 14.96 -0.77
CA PRO A 61 -16.29 15.81 0.39
C PRO A 61 -17.50 15.39 1.23
N ARG A 62 -18.56 14.91 0.56
CA ARG A 62 -19.75 14.39 1.25
C ARG A 62 -19.46 13.12 2.03
N TYR A 63 -18.68 12.21 1.48
CA TYR A 63 -18.28 11.00 2.18
C TYR A 63 -17.44 11.32 3.42
N ILE A 64 -16.54 12.30 3.31
CA ILE A 64 -15.72 12.73 4.45
C ILE A 64 -16.58 13.33 5.57
N GLU A 65 -17.59 14.13 5.26
CA GLU A 65 -18.53 14.63 6.26
C GLU A 65 -19.35 13.51 6.92
N GLU A 66 -19.75 12.50 6.17
CA GLU A 66 -20.45 11.32 6.69
C GLU A 66 -19.55 10.54 7.65
N ILE A 67 -18.28 10.32 7.27
CA ILE A 67 -17.27 9.65 8.11
C ILE A 67 -17.06 10.44 9.41
N LYS A 68 -16.86 11.77 9.33
CA LYS A 68 -16.68 12.65 10.51
C LYS A 68 -17.83 12.52 11.48
N ASN A 69 -19.07 12.57 10.98
CA ASN A 69 -20.27 12.51 11.81
C ASN A 69 -20.48 11.12 12.46
N ALA A 70 -19.96 10.07 11.84
CA ALA A 70 -20.15 8.69 12.32
C ALA A 70 -19.02 8.22 13.25
N ILE A 71 -17.77 8.59 12.96
CA ILE A 71 -16.58 8.00 13.60
C ILE A 71 -16.48 8.33 15.09
N GLU A 72 -16.79 9.56 15.50
CA GLU A 72 -16.68 10.01 16.90
C GLU A 72 -17.62 9.27 17.86
N ARG A 73 -18.65 8.60 17.32
CA ARG A 73 -19.57 7.79 18.12
C ARG A 73 -18.99 6.41 18.47
N HIS A 74 -17.94 6.00 17.78
CA HIS A 74 -17.36 4.66 17.87
C HIS A 74 -15.89 4.66 18.29
N PHE A 75 -15.17 5.75 17.99
CA PHE A 75 -13.73 5.86 18.22
C PHE A 75 -13.37 7.21 18.87
N ARG A 76 -12.30 7.21 19.64
CA ARG A 76 -11.69 8.43 20.12
C ARG A 76 -10.81 9.04 19.01
N VAL A 77 -11.26 10.16 18.42
CA VAL A 77 -10.57 10.85 17.33
C VAL A 77 -9.67 11.95 17.85
N ASN A 78 -8.44 12.05 17.34
CA ASN A 78 -7.55 13.16 17.59
C ASN A 78 -7.74 14.24 16.52
N LEU A 79 -8.62 15.21 16.79
CA LEU A 79 -8.93 16.29 15.85
C LEU A 79 -7.78 17.29 15.66
N GLN A 80 -6.83 17.39 16.61
CA GLN A 80 -5.69 18.31 16.49
C GLN A 80 -4.70 17.89 15.41
N GLN A 81 -4.65 16.60 15.11
CA GLN A 81 -3.78 16.02 14.07
C GLN A 81 -4.55 15.72 12.77
N ALA A 82 -5.87 15.90 12.77
CA ALA A 82 -6.68 15.67 11.58
C ALA A 82 -6.42 16.75 10.52
N LEU A 83 -6.52 16.33 9.25
CA LEU A 83 -6.42 17.20 8.08
C LEU A 83 -7.58 16.89 7.14
N PHE A 84 -8.23 17.94 6.63
CA PHE A 84 -9.32 17.81 5.67
C PHE A 84 -9.10 18.80 4.53
N THR A 85 -9.05 18.29 3.30
CA THR A 85 -8.97 19.05 2.06
C THR A 85 -9.98 18.52 1.05
N ASP A 86 -10.04 19.10 -0.15
CA ASP A 86 -11.01 18.72 -1.19
C ASP A 86 -10.81 17.30 -1.70
N ASP A 87 -9.54 16.82 -1.78
CA ASP A 87 -9.20 15.50 -2.34
C ASP A 87 -8.40 14.62 -1.37
N PHE A 88 -8.14 15.08 -0.15
CA PHE A 88 -7.38 14.34 0.85
C PHE A 88 -7.90 14.61 2.25
N SER A 89 -8.05 13.55 3.04
CA SER A 89 -8.36 13.67 4.45
C SER A 89 -7.56 12.67 5.27
N ARG A 90 -7.09 13.11 6.44
CA ARG A 90 -6.37 12.29 7.39
C ARG A 90 -6.99 12.42 8.75
N ILE A 91 -7.25 11.30 9.40
CA ILE A 91 -7.71 11.24 10.78
C ILE A 91 -6.83 10.30 11.59
N PHE A 92 -6.82 10.51 12.89
CA PHE A 92 -6.15 9.62 13.84
C PHE A 92 -7.16 9.15 14.86
N ILE A 93 -7.28 7.84 15.03
CA ILE A 93 -8.02 7.24 16.14
C ILE A 93 -7.04 6.75 17.19
N THR A 94 -7.39 6.91 18.46
CA THR A 94 -6.53 6.57 19.58
C THR A 94 -7.20 5.55 20.48
N GLU A 95 -6.45 4.54 20.89
CA GLU A 95 -6.83 3.56 21.89
C GLU A 95 -5.62 3.29 22.78
N ASP A 96 -5.73 3.51 24.09
CA ASP A 96 -4.62 3.53 25.03
C ASP A 96 -3.48 4.46 24.55
N ASP A 97 -2.26 3.95 24.46
CA ASP A 97 -1.08 4.69 24.00
C ASP A 97 -0.81 4.56 22.49
N LEU A 98 -1.73 3.93 21.76
CA LEU A 98 -1.60 3.71 20.31
C LEU A 98 -2.45 4.70 19.52
N SER A 99 -1.92 5.07 18.37
CA SER A 99 -2.60 5.92 17.39
C SER A 99 -2.61 5.24 16.04
N LEU A 100 -3.78 5.05 15.46
CA LEU A 100 -3.97 4.56 14.09
C LEU A 100 -4.22 5.75 13.17
N LYS A 101 -3.35 5.91 12.18
CA LYS A 101 -3.54 6.88 11.09
C LYS A 101 -4.43 6.27 10.02
N ILE A 102 -5.41 7.03 9.56
CA ILE A 102 -6.32 6.65 8.49
C ILE A 102 -6.34 7.79 7.48
N GLU A 103 -6.05 7.47 6.23
CA GLU A 103 -6.05 8.42 5.13
C GLU A 103 -7.14 8.07 4.12
N PHE A 104 -7.82 9.10 3.63
CA PHE A 104 -8.81 9.04 2.57
C PHE A 104 -8.31 9.90 1.43
N VAL A 105 -8.25 9.34 0.22
CA VAL A 105 -7.69 9.99 -0.96
C VAL A 105 -8.66 9.91 -2.11
N ASN A 106 -8.95 11.05 -2.74
CA ASN A 106 -9.62 11.12 -4.02
C ASN A 106 -8.55 11.18 -5.12
N ASP A 107 -8.09 10.00 -5.53
CA ASP A 107 -6.96 9.83 -6.45
C ASP A 107 -7.35 10.15 -7.90
N VAL A 108 -6.39 10.09 -8.81
CA VAL A 108 -6.63 10.23 -10.26
C VAL A 108 -7.70 9.26 -10.75
N SER A 109 -8.34 9.59 -11.87
CA SER A 109 -9.47 8.81 -12.39
C SER A 109 -9.12 7.38 -12.80
N TYR A 110 -7.84 7.13 -13.14
CA TYR A 110 -7.39 5.83 -13.59
C TYR A 110 -7.04 4.90 -12.42
N ARG A 111 -7.50 3.65 -12.52
CA ARG A 111 -7.17 2.56 -11.63
C ARG A 111 -6.88 1.29 -12.44
N SER A 112 -5.84 0.56 -12.08
CA SER A 112 -5.45 -0.70 -12.73
C SER A 112 -6.34 -1.87 -12.26
N GLY A 113 -7.07 -2.48 -13.18
CA GLY A 113 -7.94 -3.63 -12.88
C GLY A 113 -9.17 -3.28 -12.01
N ASN A 114 -9.77 -4.27 -11.38
CA ASN A 114 -10.97 -4.12 -10.53
C ASN A 114 -10.63 -4.34 -9.05
N THR A 115 -11.40 -3.71 -8.15
CA THR A 115 -11.37 -4.02 -6.72
C THR A 115 -11.96 -5.41 -6.44
N VAL A 116 -11.60 -5.98 -5.31
CA VAL A 116 -12.16 -7.24 -4.82
C VAL A 116 -13.06 -6.94 -3.63
N SER A 117 -14.24 -7.57 -3.58
CA SER A 117 -15.09 -7.49 -2.39
C SER A 117 -14.49 -8.32 -1.25
N TYR A 118 -14.45 -7.72 -0.07
CA TYR A 118 -13.95 -8.35 1.14
C TYR A 118 -14.89 -8.05 2.32
N TYR A 119 -14.70 -8.65 3.49
CA TYR A 119 -15.66 -8.53 4.60
C TYR A 119 -15.90 -7.10 5.10
N PHE A 120 -14.93 -6.20 4.88
CA PHE A 120 -15.03 -4.78 5.25
C PHE A 120 -15.37 -3.84 4.08
N GLY A 121 -15.69 -4.35 2.91
CA GLY A 121 -15.98 -3.53 1.71
C GLY A 121 -15.06 -3.86 0.55
N LEU A 122 -14.47 -2.83 -0.09
CA LEU A 122 -13.62 -3.01 -1.26
C LEU A 122 -12.14 -3.06 -0.87
N LEU A 123 -11.42 -4.00 -1.48
CA LEU A 123 -9.97 -4.20 -1.32
C LEU A 123 -9.29 -4.01 -2.67
N ASP A 124 -8.15 -3.30 -2.67
CA ASP A 124 -7.31 -3.13 -3.84
C ASP A 124 -6.56 -4.41 -4.22
N THR A 125 -6.11 -4.49 -5.46
CA THR A 125 -5.38 -5.65 -5.97
C THR A 125 -3.86 -5.40 -6.02
N PRO A 126 -3.03 -6.44 -5.95
CA PRO A 126 -1.58 -6.32 -6.08
C PRO A 126 -1.14 -5.62 -7.37
N LEU A 127 -1.88 -5.77 -8.47
CA LEU A 127 -1.59 -5.08 -9.74
C LEU A 127 -1.70 -3.56 -9.59
N ASN A 128 -2.80 -3.05 -9.03
CA ASN A 128 -2.97 -1.63 -8.82
C ASN A 128 -1.97 -1.08 -7.79
N ILE A 129 -1.71 -1.84 -6.72
CA ILE A 129 -0.73 -1.47 -5.70
C ILE A 129 0.68 -1.40 -6.32
N LEU A 130 1.08 -2.36 -7.16
CA LEU A 130 2.37 -2.34 -7.84
C LEU A 130 2.53 -1.10 -8.72
N SER A 131 1.51 -0.78 -9.54
CA SER A 131 1.55 0.43 -10.38
C SER A 131 1.65 1.72 -9.57
N ASN A 132 0.99 1.80 -8.39
CA ASN A 132 1.12 2.92 -7.46
C ASN A 132 2.51 2.98 -6.83
N LYS A 133 3.12 1.83 -6.50
CA LYS A 133 4.47 1.77 -5.93
C LYS A 133 5.53 2.24 -6.92
N LEU A 134 5.41 1.92 -8.22
CA LEU A 134 6.29 2.46 -9.26
C LEU A 134 6.25 3.99 -9.32
N ASN A 135 5.08 4.61 -9.14
CA ASN A 135 4.95 6.06 -9.04
C ASN A 135 5.54 6.60 -7.72
N ALA A 136 5.33 5.89 -6.62
CA ALA A 136 5.76 6.32 -5.29
C ALA A 136 7.29 6.38 -5.18
N ILE A 137 8.03 5.41 -5.70
CA ILE A 137 9.50 5.39 -5.62
C ILE A 137 10.18 6.54 -6.38
N ILE A 138 9.48 7.21 -7.30
CA ILE A 138 9.96 8.42 -7.97
C ILE A 138 9.78 9.65 -7.10
N SER A 139 8.73 9.69 -6.30
CA SER A 139 8.32 10.87 -5.53
C SER A 139 8.83 10.90 -4.10
N ARG A 140 9.25 9.75 -3.54
CA ARG A 140 9.68 9.64 -2.14
C ARG A 140 10.70 8.51 -1.92
N ASP A 141 11.50 8.64 -0.85
CA ASP A 141 12.50 7.66 -0.43
C ASP A 141 11.96 6.79 0.72
N GLU A 142 10.87 6.05 0.48
CA GLU A 142 10.29 5.16 1.50
C GLU A 142 10.72 3.70 1.23
N PRO A 143 11.56 3.09 2.09
CA PRO A 143 12.07 1.72 1.87
C PRO A 143 10.98 0.67 1.71
N LYS A 144 9.83 0.88 2.34
CA LYS A 144 8.68 -0.03 2.25
C LYS A 144 8.14 -0.14 0.81
N ASP A 145 8.30 0.91 -0.02
CA ASP A 145 7.82 0.88 -1.40
C ASP A 145 8.64 -0.08 -2.28
N ILE A 146 9.98 -0.04 -2.17
CA ILE A 146 10.86 -1.00 -2.86
C ILE A 146 10.67 -2.42 -2.30
N PHE A 147 10.52 -2.54 -0.98
CA PHE A 147 10.27 -3.83 -0.34
C PHE A 147 8.98 -4.47 -0.87
N ASP A 148 7.90 -3.71 -0.96
CA ASP A 148 6.63 -4.18 -1.52
C ASP A 148 6.76 -4.59 -2.99
N ILE A 149 7.48 -3.82 -3.83
CA ILE A 149 7.74 -4.16 -5.23
C ILE A 149 8.44 -5.53 -5.35
N VAL A 150 9.50 -5.74 -4.56
CA VAL A 150 10.25 -7.01 -4.56
C VAL A 150 9.35 -8.18 -4.17
N TYR A 151 8.56 -8.04 -3.10
CA TYR A 151 7.69 -9.12 -2.65
C TYR A 151 6.52 -9.39 -3.61
N ILE A 152 5.96 -8.38 -4.27
CA ILE A 152 4.98 -8.58 -5.35
C ILE A 152 5.65 -9.37 -6.50
N ALA A 153 6.84 -8.94 -6.95
CA ALA A 153 7.54 -9.59 -8.05
C ALA A 153 7.90 -11.05 -7.76
N VAL A 154 8.32 -11.37 -6.53
CA VAL A 154 8.63 -12.75 -6.13
C VAL A 154 7.39 -13.65 -6.08
N ASN A 155 6.22 -13.11 -5.79
CA ASN A 155 4.99 -13.89 -5.59
C ASN A 155 4.07 -13.96 -6.81
N TYR A 156 4.19 -13.04 -7.79
CA TYR A 156 3.28 -12.97 -8.93
C TYR A 156 4.01 -12.90 -10.27
N SER A 157 3.44 -13.57 -11.28
CA SER A 157 3.87 -13.47 -12.67
C SER A 157 3.13 -12.32 -13.38
N PHE A 158 3.85 -11.51 -14.13
CA PHE A 158 3.36 -10.40 -14.94
C PHE A 158 4.45 -9.92 -15.90
N ASN A 159 4.07 -9.05 -16.84
CA ASN A 159 5.01 -8.38 -17.73
C ASN A 159 5.26 -6.93 -17.26
N TRP A 160 6.53 -6.53 -17.14
CA TRP A 160 6.91 -5.20 -16.62
C TRP A 160 6.45 -4.06 -17.54
N GLN A 161 6.48 -4.24 -18.86
CA GLN A 161 6.00 -3.23 -19.80
C GLN A 161 4.51 -2.95 -19.60
N VAL A 162 3.71 -4.00 -19.34
CA VAL A 162 2.27 -3.89 -19.07
C VAL A 162 2.04 -3.13 -17.76
N VAL A 163 2.68 -3.53 -16.67
CA VAL A 163 2.54 -2.86 -15.37
C VAL A 163 3.00 -1.40 -15.42
N PHE A 164 4.08 -1.12 -16.16
CA PHE A 164 4.56 0.24 -16.32
C PHE A 164 3.59 1.11 -17.15
N ALA A 165 2.97 0.55 -18.18
CA ALA A 165 1.92 1.25 -18.92
C ALA A 165 0.72 1.65 -18.02
N GLU A 166 0.35 0.78 -17.07
CA GLU A 166 -0.64 1.07 -16.03
C GLU A 166 -0.21 2.23 -15.11
N ALA A 167 1.06 2.23 -14.67
CA ALA A 167 1.61 3.28 -13.82
C ALA A 167 1.64 4.65 -14.54
N LYS A 168 1.95 4.67 -15.84
CA LYS A 168 1.96 5.88 -16.70
C LYS A 168 0.57 6.49 -16.90
N GLN A 169 -0.51 5.75 -16.71
CA GLN A 169 -1.87 6.31 -16.74
C GLN A 169 -2.18 7.19 -15.51
N LYS A 170 -1.39 7.06 -14.45
CA LYS A 170 -1.61 7.74 -13.16
C LYS A 170 -0.69 8.93 -12.95
N ALA A 171 0.53 8.88 -13.46
CA ALA A 171 1.54 9.92 -13.28
C ALA A 171 2.52 9.97 -14.46
N VAL A 172 3.18 11.12 -14.62
CA VAL A 172 4.25 11.29 -15.60
C VAL A 172 5.54 10.71 -15.01
N ILE A 173 5.89 9.52 -15.44
CA ILE A 173 7.11 8.81 -15.08
C ILE A 173 7.79 8.25 -16.33
N ASN A 174 9.10 8.04 -16.28
CA ASN A 174 9.87 7.41 -17.35
C ASN A 174 10.63 6.16 -16.84
N GLU A 175 11.05 5.34 -17.76
CA GLU A 175 11.68 4.04 -17.50
C GLU A 175 13.02 4.20 -16.78
N ILE A 176 13.81 5.18 -17.16
CA ILE A 176 15.18 5.39 -16.61
C ILE A 176 15.11 5.78 -15.15
N ASP A 177 14.24 6.72 -14.78
CA ASP A 177 14.09 7.16 -13.40
C ASP A 177 13.64 6.01 -12.49
N VAL A 178 12.71 5.16 -12.95
CA VAL A 178 12.25 3.99 -12.19
C VAL A 178 13.37 2.98 -12.04
N GLU A 179 14.08 2.66 -13.14
CA GLU A 179 15.22 1.73 -13.10
C GLU A 179 16.33 2.23 -12.18
N GLU A 180 16.72 3.51 -12.27
CA GLU A 180 17.73 4.10 -11.39
C GLU A 180 17.35 3.99 -9.91
N ARG A 181 16.06 4.19 -9.57
CA ARG A 181 15.56 4.02 -8.20
C ARG A 181 15.65 2.57 -7.72
N LEU A 182 15.33 1.61 -8.57
CA LEU A 182 15.47 0.19 -8.26
C LEU A 182 16.94 -0.21 -8.15
N TRP A 183 17.77 0.24 -9.11
CA TRP A 183 19.17 -0.13 -9.18
C TRP A 183 20.00 0.47 -8.05
N ASN A 184 19.76 1.71 -7.67
CA ASN A 184 20.57 2.43 -6.67
C ASN A 184 19.97 2.39 -5.27
N PHE A 185 18.98 1.55 -5.00
CA PHE A 185 18.37 1.46 -3.68
C PHE A 185 19.39 1.10 -2.59
N PRO A 186 19.55 1.92 -1.53
CA PRO A 186 20.51 1.66 -0.49
C PRO A 186 20.01 0.57 0.47
N LEU A 187 20.59 -0.63 0.36
CA LEU A 187 20.19 -1.80 1.16
C LEU A 187 20.30 -1.58 2.67
N SER A 188 21.17 -0.65 3.10
CA SER A 188 21.30 -0.27 4.51
C SER A 188 20.00 0.25 5.14
N LEU A 189 19.06 0.73 4.33
CA LEU A 189 17.72 1.13 4.79
C LEU A 189 16.83 -0.05 5.22
N LEU A 190 17.23 -1.27 4.87
CA LEU A 190 16.56 -2.50 5.31
C LEU A 190 17.23 -3.14 6.54
N GLU A 191 18.31 -2.54 7.04
CA GLU A 191 18.94 -2.96 8.28
C GLU A 191 18.15 -2.44 9.49
N ASN A 192 17.99 -3.28 10.51
CA ASN A 192 17.35 -2.90 11.78
C ASN A 192 15.92 -2.35 11.67
N ILE A 193 15.18 -2.78 10.66
CA ILE A 193 13.76 -2.42 10.48
C ILE A 193 12.88 -3.15 11.50
N ASP A 194 11.85 -2.47 12.00
CA ASP A 194 10.92 -2.99 13.02
C ASP A 194 9.58 -3.48 12.45
N TRP A 195 9.32 -3.18 11.17
CA TRP A 195 8.09 -3.55 10.47
C TRP A 195 8.18 -4.88 9.71
N ASN A 196 9.35 -5.52 9.66
CA ASN A 196 9.49 -6.81 8.98
C ASN A 196 9.08 -7.98 9.89
N ILE A 197 8.47 -9.00 9.29
CA ILE A 197 8.04 -10.20 10.00
C ILE A 197 9.22 -11.13 10.22
N GLU A 198 10.09 -11.26 9.21
CA GLU A 198 11.29 -12.10 9.22
C GLU A 198 12.54 -11.28 8.92
N SER A 199 13.73 -11.79 9.26
CA SER A 199 14.97 -11.13 8.89
C SER A 199 15.17 -11.12 7.37
N VAL A 200 15.64 -9.98 6.82
CA VAL A 200 15.93 -9.84 5.38
C VAL A 200 17.32 -10.42 5.08
N ASP A 201 17.40 -11.38 4.17
CA ASP A 201 18.67 -11.73 3.53
C ASP A 201 19.00 -10.65 2.50
N LEU A 202 19.89 -9.71 2.87
CA LEU A 202 20.23 -8.56 2.03
C LEU A 202 20.92 -8.96 0.72
N ASP A 203 21.71 -10.03 0.72
CA ASP A 203 22.38 -10.50 -0.50
C ASP A 203 21.36 -11.09 -1.47
N TYR A 204 20.43 -11.89 -0.98
CA TYR A 204 19.32 -12.40 -1.80
C TYR A 204 18.45 -11.23 -2.30
N PHE A 205 18.05 -10.32 -1.42
CA PHE A 205 17.23 -9.17 -1.78
C PHE A 205 17.89 -8.33 -2.88
N ASN A 206 19.19 -8.06 -2.76
CA ASN A 206 19.96 -7.31 -3.75
C ASN A 206 19.96 -8.02 -5.11
N ARG A 207 20.22 -9.34 -5.14
CA ARG A 207 20.20 -10.10 -6.41
C ARG A 207 18.83 -10.03 -7.09
N VAL A 208 17.75 -10.19 -6.31
CA VAL A 208 16.39 -10.11 -6.82
C VAL A 208 16.08 -8.70 -7.34
N LEU A 209 16.44 -7.66 -6.57
CA LEU A 209 16.19 -6.27 -6.96
C LEU A 209 16.91 -5.88 -8.26
N ARG A 210 18.19 -6.30 -8.41
CA ARG A 210 18.94 -6.10 -9.67
C ARG A 210 18.26 -6.76 -10.85
N LYS A 211 17.77 -7.98 -10.66
CA LYS A 211 17.06 -8.71 -11.72
C LYS A 211 15.72 -8.03 -12.07
N ILE A 212 15.02 -7.50 -11.07
CA ILE A 212 13.82 -6.70 -11.30
C ILE A 212 14.15 -5.45 -12.13
N ALA A 213 15.22 -4.73 -11.80
CA ALA A 213 15.64 -3.53 -12.53
C ALA A 213 15.96 -3.84 -14.00
N ASP A 214 16.68 -4.94 -14.26
CA ASP A 214 16.98 -5.42 -15.62
C ASP A 214 15.70 -5.79 -16.40
N ASP A 215 14.81 -6.61 -15.81
CA ASP A 215 13.56 -7.03 -16.44
C ASP A 215 12.64 -5.83 -16.72
N PHE A 216 12.59 -4.88 -15.76
CA PHE A 216 11.81 -3.66 -15.89
C PHE A 216 12.32 -2.80 -17.06
N LEU A 217 13.63 -2.50 -17.10
CA LEU A 217 14.21 -1.64 -18.15
C LEU A 217 14.01 -2.23 -19.56
N LEU A 218 14.09 -3.56 -19.66
CA LEU A 218 13.92 -4.28 -20.93
C LEU A 218 12.44 -4.55 -21.28
N GLY A 219 11.51 -4.24 -20.38
CA GLY A 219 10.08 -4.52 -20.57
C GLY A 219 9.73 -6.01 -20.64
N ASN A 220 10.55 -6.84 -19.99
CA ASN A 220 10.43 -8.29 -20.00
C ASN A 220 9.28 -8.79 -19.09
N ASP A 221 9.02 -10.09 -19.19
CA ASP A 221 8.26 -10.79 -18.17
C ASP A 221 9.07 -10.83 -16.87
N ASN A 222 8.36 -10.75 -15.74
CA ASN A 222 8.94 -10.83 -14.42
C ASN A 222 9.59 -12.21 -14.20
N SER A 223 10.91 -12.28 -14.24
CA SER A 223 11.67 -13.54 -14.17
C SER A 223 11.99 -13.98 -12.73
N VAL A 224 11.67 -13.18 -11.71
CA VAL A 224 11.94 -13.51 -10.30
C VAL A 224 10.76 -14.21 -9.62
N CYS A 225 9.63 -14.37 -10.31
CA CYS A 225 8.45 -15.04 -9.77
C CYS A 225 8.72 -16.51 -9.48
N ILE A 226 8.38 -16.95 -8.25
CA ILE A 226 8.60 -18.34 -7.82
C ILE A 226 7.35 -19.20 -8.03
N LYS A 227 6.14 -18.60 -7.98
CA LYS A 227 4.87 -19.35 -7.86
C LYS A 227 4.07 -19.47 -9.16
N ASP A 228 4.50 -18.86 -10.24
CA ASP A 228 3.75 -18.79 -11.52
C ASP A 228 2.25 -18.45 -11.32
N SER A 229 2.00 -17.46 -10.49
CA SER A 229 0.66 -16.99 -10.14
C SER A 229 0.41 -15.64 -10.82
N PRO A 230 -0.50 -15.54 -11.81
CA PRO A 230 -0.76 -14.28 -12.49
C PRO A 230 -1.24 -13.20 -11.51
N ILE A 231 -0.63 -12.01 -11.58
CA ILE A 231 -0.98 -10.88 -10.70
C ILE A 231 -2.45 -10.45 -10.85
N THR A 232 -3.03 -10.66 -12.03
CA THR A 232 -4.43 -10.37 -12.35
C THR A 232 -5.42 -11.32 -11.68
N GLU A 233 -4.95 -12.48 -11.20
CA GLU A 233 -5.74 -13.53 -10.55
C GLU A 233 -5.46 -13.59 -9.04
N ALA A 234 -4.73 -12.63 -8.50
CA ALA A 234 -4.39 -12.56 -7.09
C ALA A 234 -5.65 -12.55 -6.21
N LYS A 235 -5.70 -13.45 -5.23
CA LYS A 235 -6.81 -13.57 -4.28
C LYS A 235 -6.34 -13.20 -2.88
N PRO A 236 -7.18 -12.49 -2.12
CA PRO A 236 -6.91 -12.26 -0.70
C PRO A 236 -6.80 -13.57 0.09
N LEU A 237 -6.02 -13.52 1.18
CA LEU A 237 -5.77 -14.63 2.12
C LEU A 237 -7.04 -15.03 2.88
#